data_6d7ffaa28ac10c4cd03f19f6b4d6aa2c
#
_entry.id   6d7ffaa28ac10c4cd03f19f6b4d6aa2c
#
_cell.length_a   1.000
_cell.length_b   1.000
_cell.length_c   1.000
_cell.angle_alpha   90.00
_cell.angle_beta   90.00
_cell.angle_gamma   90.00
#
_symmetry.space_group_name_H-M   'P 1'
#
loop_
_entity.id
_entity.type
_entity.pdbx_description
1 polymer ?
#
loop_
_entity_poly.entity_id
_entity_poly.type
_entity_poly.pdbx_seq_one_letter_code
_entity_poly.pdbx_strand_id
1 'polypeptide(L)'
;MNNNLTRNTLVVFSVVFFAMFVYSGFDKISLFNKKVEGLKQKINFPLPLLNLGMFLVILLEIFAPIIITARIFMGNSSPKFLSLLSDIMFYLLILFLIVVTILYHPPGAKKMIPFLSNCTTLAGTVFLFILSKTQM
;
A
#
# COMPACT_ATOMS: atom_id res chain seq x y z
N MET A 1 1.29 -7.16 29.51
CA MET A 1 0.49 -6.33 28.57
C MET A 1 -0.58 -7.23 27.94
N ASN A 2 -1.81 -6.77 27.84
CA ASN A 2 -2.91 -7.62 27.34
C ASN A 2 -2.78 -7.76 25.81
N ASN A 3 -2.29 -8.91 25.33
CA ASN A 3 -2.01 -9.16 23.90
C ASN A 3 -3.24 -8.93 23.00
N ASN A 4 -4.44 -9.12 23.54
CA ASN A 4 -5.69 -8.88 22.80
C ASN A 4 -5.94 -7.38 22.57
N LEU A 5 -5.67 -6.53 23.57
CA LEU A 5 -5.82 -5.08 23.44
C LEU A 5 -4.87 -4.52 22.38
N THR A 6 -3.61 -4.92 22.45
CA THR A 6 -2.59 -4.49 21.47
C THR A 6 -2.95 -4.93 20.06
N ARG A 7 -3.41 -6.17 19.88
CA ARG A 7 -3.84 -6.69 18.58
C ARG A 7 -5.05 -5.94 18.03
N ASN A 8 -6.08 -5.72 18.84
CA ASN A 8 -7.28 -4.99 18.42
C ASN A 8 -6.94 -3.55 18.01
N THR A 9 -6.06 -2.91 18.77
CA THR A 9 -5.56 -1.57 18.44
C THR A 9 -4.84 -1.58 17.09
N LEU A 10 -3.95 -2.55 16.84
CA LEU A 10 -3.26 -2.68 15.55
C LEU A 10 -4.22 -2.92 14.39
N VAL A 11 -5.28 -3.71 14.58
CA VAL A 11 -6.31 -3.92 13.56
C VAL A 11 -7.00 -2.61 13.21
N VAL A 12 -7.45 -1.84 14.21
CA VAL A 12 -8.10 -0.54 13.99
C VAL A 12 -7.18 0.42 13.25
N PHE A 13 -5.92 0.55 13.70
CA PHE A 13 -4.93 1.39 13.02
C PHE A 13 -4.67 0.94 11.58
N SER A 14 -4.58 -0.38 11.33
CA SER A 14 -4.38 -0.91 9.99
C SER A 14 -5.55 -0.57 9.08
N VAL A 15 -6.78 -0.73 9.54
CA VAL A 15 -7.99 -0.39 8.77
C VAL A 15 -7.99 1.09 8.40
N VAL A 16 -7.76 1.96 9.36
CA VAL A 16 -7.74 3.42 9.12
C VAL A 16 -6.59 3.81 8.19
N PHE A 17 -5.39 3.27 8.43
CA PHE A 17 -4.21 3.56 7.61
C PHE A 17 -4.39 3.10 6.17
N PHE A 18 -4.88 1.90 5.97
CA PHE A 18 -5.05 1.33 4.63
C PHE A 18 -6.31 1.78 3.90
N ALA A 19 -7.26 2.44 4.57
CA ALA A 19 -8.46 2.98 3.92
C ALA A 19 -8.12 3.89 2.73
N MET A 20 -7.03 4.67 2.84
CA MET A 20 -6.54 5.53 1.77
C MET A 20 -6.13 4.72 0.52
N PHE A 21 -5.47 3.58 0.69
CA PHE A 21 -5.07 2.72 -0.44
C PHE A 21 -6.29 2.10 -1.13
N VAL A 22 -7.23 1.58 -0.34
CA VAL A 22 -8.47 1.01 -0.88
C VAL A 22 -9.26 2.07 -1.65
N TYR A 23 -9.41 3.28 -1.09
CA TYR A 23 -10.05 4.40 -1.78
C TYR A 23 -9.32 4.76 -3.08
N SER A 24 -7.99 4.84 -3.05
CA SER A 24 -7.16 5.11 -4.22
C SER A 24 -7.30 4.04 -5.31
N GLY A 25 -7.39 2.76 -4.92
CA GLY A 25 -7.64 1.66 -5.85
C GLY A 25 -8.99 1.79 -6.55
N PHE A 26 -10.06 2.09 -5.81
CA PHE A 26 -11.38 2.32 -6.38
C PHE A 26 -11.44 3.56 -7.29
N ASP A 27 -10.78 4.66 -6.90
CA ASP A 27 -10.67 5.86 -7.74
C ASP A 27 -9.97 5.54 -9.08
N LYS A 28 -8.92 4.70 -9.05
CA LYS A 28 -8.24 4.24 -10.27
C LYS A 28 -9.11 3.35 -11.15
N ILE A 29 -10.01 2.54 -10.59
CA ILE A 29 -10.98 1.76 -11.38
C ILE A 29 -11.92 2.72 -12.12
N SER A 30 -12.48 3.70 -11.40
CA SER A 30 -13.44 4.65 -11.96
C SER A 30 -12.83 5.56 -13.03
N LEU A 31 -11.56 5.90 -12.90
CA LEU A 31 -10.83 6.80 -13.79
C LEU A 31 -9.69 6.11 -14.55
N PHE A 32 -9.82 4.82 -14.85
CA PHE A 32 -8.75 3.98 -15.38
C PHE A 32 -8.01 4.61 -16.57
N ASN A 33 -8.73 4.97 -17.62
CA ASN A 33 -8.14 5.53 -18.83
C ASN A 33 -7.39 6.85 -18.55
N LYS A 34 -7.96 7.73 -17.72
CA LYS A 34 -7.32 8.99 -17.32
C LYS A 34 -6.05 8.76 -16.52
N LYS A 35 -6.04 7.77 -15.63
CA LYS A 35 -4.87 7.41 -14.82
C LYS A 35 -3.76 6.78 -15.67
N VAL A 36 -4.13 5.93 -16.64
CA VAL A 36 -3.18 5.35 -17.60
C VAL A 36 -2.56 6.43 -18.49
N GLU A 37 -3.36 7.39 -18.96
CA GLU A 37 -2.84 8.51 -19.75
C GLU A 37 -1.88 9.39 -18.93
N GLY A 38 -2.21 9.67 -17.67
CA GLY A 38 -1.31 10.34 -16.73
C GLY A 38 0.01 9.58 -16.51
N LEU A 39 -0.03 8.25 -16.46
CA LEU A 39 1.14 7.41 -16.35
C LEU A 39 1.97 7.44 -17.63
N LYS A 40 1.32 7.44 -18.81
CA LYS A 40 1.98 7.56 -20.11
C LYS A 40 2.78 8.87 -20.24
N GLN A 41 2.30 9.96 -19.68
CA GLN A 41 3.03 11.23 -19.63
C GLN A 41 4.31 11.18 -18.77
N LYS A 42 4.39 10.22 -17.83
CA LYS A 42 5.54 10.05 -16.92
C LYS A 42 6.53 9.01 -17.43
N ILE A 43 6.03 7.97 -18.09
CA ILE A 43 6.83 6.84 -18.56
C ILE A 43 6.45 6.55 -20.00
N ASN A 44 7.45 6.57 -20.89
CA ASN A 44 7.24 6.31 -22.30
C ASN A 44 7.24 4.80 -22.62
N PHE A 45 6.23 4.09 -22.08
CA PHE A 45 6.03 2.66 -22.35
C PHE A 45 4.86 2.41 -23.30
N PRO A 46 4.83 1.24 -23.98
CA PRO A 46 3.69 0.84 -24.80
C PRO A 46 2.38 0.80 -23.99
N LEU A 47 1.28 1.19 -24.60
CA LEU A 47 -0.02 1.26 -23.92
C LEU A 47 -0.46 -0.05 -23.26
N PRO A 48 -0.27 -1.25 -23.87
CA PRO A 48 -0.63 -2.52 -23.20
C PRO A 48 0.12 -2.73 -21.90
N LEU A 49 1.40 -2.33 -21.82
CA LEU A 49 2.22 -2.46 -20.62
C LEU A 49 1.75 -1.48 -19.54
N LEU A 50 1.37 -0.26 -19.91
CA LEU A 50 0.83 0.74 -18.99
C LEU A 50 -0.53 0.29 -18.41
N ASN A 51 -1.40 -0.29 -19.23
CA ASN A 51 -2.67 -0.86 -18.80
C ASN A 51 -2.47 -2.00 -17.80
N LEU A 52 -1.54 -2.92 -18.10
CA LEU A 52 -1.20 -4.01 -17.20
C LEU A 52 -0.63 -3.48 -15.87
N GLY A 53 0.29 -2.52 -15.93
CA GLY A 53 0.87 -1.89 -14.74
C GLY A 53 -0.18 -1.23 -13.86
N MET A 54 -1.10 -0.47 -14.46
CA MET A 54 -2.20 0.18 -13.73
C MET A 54 -3.14 -0.86 -13.10
N PHE A 55 -3.46 -1.92 -13.81
CA PHE A 55 -4.29 -3.02 -13.29
C PHE A 55 -3.63 -3.69 -12.08
N LEU A 56 -2.32 -3.98 -12.15
CA LEU A 56 -1.57 -4.57 -11.02
C LEU A 56 -1.51 -3.63 -9.81
N VAL A 57 -1.38 -2.33 -10.04
CA VAL A 57 -1.43 -1.31 -8.96
C VAL A 57 -2.79 -1.31 -8.27
N ILE A 58 -3.88 -1.37 -9.03
CA ILE A 58 -5.24 -1.43 -8.47
C ILE A 58 -5.41 -2.69 -7.61
N LEU A 59 -4.98 -3.85 -8.12
CA LEU A 59 -5.02 -5.09 -7.35
C LEU A 59 -4.21 -4.98 -6.05
N LEU A 60 -3.01 -4.42 -6.11
CA LEU A 60 -2.17 -4.23 -4.94
C LEU A 60 -2.84 -3.31 -3.92
N GLU A 61 -3.35 -2.16 -4.33
CA GLU A 61 -3.98 -1.17 -3.43
C GLU A 61 -5.26 -1.69 -2.76
N ILE A 62 -5.97 -2.63 -3.36
CA ILE A 62 -7.18 -3.22 -2.79
C ILE A 62 -6.88 -4.47 -1.97
N PHE A 63 -6.11 -5.41 -2.52
CA PHE A 63 -5.91 -6.71 -1.88
C PHE A 63 -4.85 -6.70 -0.78
N ALA A 64 -3.78 -5.90 -0.91
CA ALA A 64 -2.75 -5.84 0.12
C ALA A 64 -3.30 -5.38 1.48
N PRO A 65 -4.10 -4.29 1.58
CA PRO A 65 -4.77 -3.91 2.82
C PRO A 65 -5.61 -5.03 3.46
N ILE A 66 -6.37 -5.74 2.65
CA ILE A 66 -7.25 -6.83 3.13
C ILE A 66 -6.41 -7.98 3.69
N ILE A 67 -5.39 -8.43 2.96
CA ILE A 67 -4.53 -9.55 3.34
C ILE A 67 -3.74 -9.21 4.61
N ILE A 68 -3.15 -8.02 4.67
CA ILE A 68 -2.36 -7.56 5.81
C ILE A 68 -3.23 -7.43 7.06
N THR A 69 -4.39 -6.79 6.94
CA THR A 69 -5.32 -6.61 8.06
C THR A 69 -5.86 -7.94 8.57
N ALA A 70 -6.21 -8.86 7.66
CA ALA A 70 -6.64 -10.21 8.02
C ALA A 70 -5.54 -10.97 8.79
N ARG A 71 -4.28 -10.86 8.37
CA ARG A 71 -3.13 -11.45 9.07
C ARG A 71 -2.96 -10.89 10.47
N ILE A 72 -3.06 -9.56 10.64
CA ILE A 72 -2.97 -8.89 11.94
C ILE A 72 -4.15 -9.33 12.85
N PHE A 73 -5.36 -9.42 12.29
CA PHE A 73 -6.54 -9.86 13.02
C PHE A 73 -6.41 -11.30 13.54
N MET A 74 -5.91 -12.22 12.72
CA MET A 74 -5.71 -13.62 13.10
C MET A 74 -4.53 -13.82 14.06
N GLY A 75 -3.56 -12.93 14.06
CA GLY A 75 -2.38 -13.01 14.94
C GLY A 75 -1.61 -14.32 14.79
N ASN A 76 -1.22 -14.92 15.91
CA ASN A 76 -0.48 -16.19 15.95
C ASN A 76 -1.25 -17.40 15.39
N SER A 77 -2.58 -17.31 15.28
CA SER A 77 -3.42 -18.37 14.71
C SER A 77 -3.46 -18.34 13.17
N SER A 78 -2.78 -17.40 12.55
CA SER A 78 -2.80 -17.28 11.09
C SER A 78 -2.03 -18.43 10.44
N PRO A 79 -2.56 -18.99 9.33
CA PRO A 79 -1.84 -20.00 8.56
C PRO A 79 -0.54 -19.43 7.99
N LYS A 80 0.51 -20.28 7.89
CA LYS A 80 1.83 -19.88 7.36
C LYS A 80 1.73 -19.23 5.97
N PHE A 81 0.83 -19.72 5.13
CA PHE A 81 0.58 -19.15 3.81
C PHE A 81 0.12 -17.69 3.88
N LEU A 82 -0.82 -17.38 4.77
CA LEU A 82 -1.32 -16.00 4.95
C LEU A 82 -0.22 -15.08 5.50
N SER A 83 0.63 -15.59 6.39
CA SER A 83 1.79 -14.85 6.89
C SER A 83 2.76 -14.50 5.78
N LEU A 84 3.14 -15.50 4.95
CA LEU A 84 4.03 -15.27 3.81
C LEU A 84 3.41 -14.30 2.79
N LEU A 85 2.13 -14.47 2.49
CA LEU A 85 1.43 -13.60 1.54
C LEU A 85 1.37 -12.15 2.05
N SER A 86 1.11 -11.96 3.35
CA SER A 86 1.13 -10.64 3.98
C SER A 86 2.51 -9.98 3.89
N ASP A 87 3.58 -10.73 4.11
CA ASP A 87 4.95 -10.22 3.98
C ASP A 87 5.24 -9.75 2.54
N ILE A 88 4.86 -10.55 1.57
CA ILE A 88 4.99 -10.20 0.14
C ILE A 88 4.21 -8.91 -0.15
N MET A 89 2.98 -8.79 0.36
CA MET A 89 2.16 -7.59 0.17
C MET A 89 2.80 -6.33 0.79
N PHE A 90 3.41 -6.45 1.97
CA PHE A 90 4.16 -5.33 2.56
C PHE A 90 5.34 -4.90 1.69
N TYR A 91 6.16 -5.84 1.20
CA TYR A 91 7.28 -5.52 0.31
C TYR A 91 6.82 -4.87 -0.99
N LEU A 92 5.74 -5.36 -1.58
CA LEU A 92 5.17 -4.78 -2.80
C LEU A 92 4.62 -3.37 -2.57
N LEU A 93 3.95 -3.11 -1.45
CA LEU A 93 3.49 -1.77 -1.09
C LEU A 93 4.65 -0.80 -0.86
N ILE A 94 5.71 -1.22 -0.17
CA ILE A 94 6.90 -0.40 0.06
C ILE A 94 7.55 -0.05 -1.29
N LEU A 95 7.76 -1.02 -2.16
CA LEU A 95 8.31 -0.81 -3.49
C LEU A 95 7.43 0.14 -4.32
N PHE A 96 6.12 -0.10 -4.32
CA PHE A 96 5.15 0.75 -5.00
C PHE A 96 5.21 2.20 -4.51
N LEU A 97 5.25 2.43 -3.20
CA LEU A 97 5.34 3.78 -2.62
C LEU A 97 6.63 4.49 -3.02
N ILE A 98 7.76 3.79 -3.06
CA ILE A 98 9.03 4.35 -3.53
C ILE A 98 8.90 4.78 -5.00
N VAL A 99 8.41 3.89 -5.86
CA VAL A 99 8.26 4.16 -7.30
C VAL A 99 7.31 5.33 -7.55
N VAL A 100 6.14 5.34 -6.90
CA VAL A 100 5.15 6.42 -7.04
C VAL A 100 5.70 7.75 -6.53
N THR A 101 6.44 7.74 -5.44
CA THR A 101 7.07 8.97 -4.92
C THR A 101 8.05 9.56 -5.91
N ILE A 102 8.91 8.76 -6.50
CA ILE A 102 9.88 9.21 -7.50
C ILE A 102 9.20 9.73 -8.77
N LEU A 103 8.17 9.02 -9.26
CA LEU A 103 7.51 9.35 -10.53
C LEU A 103 6.58 10.56 -10.44
N TYR A 104 5.78 10.65 -9.39
CA TYR A 104 4.71 11.65 -9.28
C TYR A 104 5.02 12.79 -8.34
N HIS A 105 5.82 12.54 -7.32
CA HIS A 105 6.09 13.48 -6.24
C HIS A 105 7.59 13.60 -5.93
N PRO A 106 8.45 13.87 -6.95
CA PRO A 106 9.87 14.09 -6.68
C PRO A 106 10.06 15.30 -5.77
N PRO A 107 11.13 15.33 -4.95
CA PRO A 107 11.40 16.47 -4.07
C PRO A 107 11.60 17.74 -4.90
N GLY A 108 10.92 18.82 -4.49
CA GLY A 108 10.99 20.12 -5.16
C GLY A 108 10.11 21.15 -4.45
N ALA A 109 10.44 22.44 -4.58
CA ALA A 109 9.81 23.51 -3.84
C ALA A 109 8.27 23.56 -3.95
N LYS A 110 7.73 23.22 -5.14
CA LYS A 110 6.26 23.20 -5.38
C LYS A 110 5.58 21.87 -5.05
N LYS A 111 6.33 20.80 -4.77
CA LYS A 111 5.83 19.44 -4.53
C LYS A 111 6.31 18.85 -3.21
N MET A 112 6.83 19.67 -2.32
CA MET A 112 7.39 19.22 -1.05
C MET A 112 6.33 18.57 -0.16
N ILE A 113 5.12 19.11 -0.08
CA ILE A 113 4.04 18.54 0.74
C ILE A 113 3.62 17.15 0.23
N PRO A 114 3.32 16.93 -1.07
CA PRO A 114 3.05 15.60 -1.60
C PRO A 114 4.22 14.62 -1.41
N PHE A 115 5.46 15.06 -1.58
CA PHE A 115 6.65 14.25 -1.32
C PHE A 115 6.72 13.77 0.13
N LEU A 116 6.62 14.71 1.08
CA LEU A 116 6.65 14.40 2.52
C LEU A 116 5.46 13.52 2.95
N SER A 117 4.27 13.74 2.39
CA SER A 117 3.10 12.90 2.62
C SER A 117 3.35 11.45 2.22
N ASN A 118 3.95 11.22 1.04
CA ASN A 118 4.32 9.88 0.61
C ASN A 118 5.42 9.26 1.47
N CYS A 119 6.40 10.04 1.89
CA CYS A 119 7.43 9.60 2.84
C CYS A 119 6.81 9.17 4.19
N THR A 120 5.83 9.92 4.69
CA THR A 120 5.09 9.57 5.92
C THR A 120 4.30 8.27 5.74
N THR A 121 3.65 8.10 4.61
CA THR A 121 2.92 6.87 4.28
C THR A 121 3.88 5.67 4.18
N LEU A 122 5.03 5.85 3.54
CA LEU A 122 6.08 4.83 3.48
C LEU A 122 6.59 4.46 4.88
N ALA A 123 6.90 5.44 5.71
CA ALA A 123 7.33 5.21 7.09
C ALA A 123 6.26 4.49 7.91
N GLY A 124 4.98 4.86 7.76
CA GLY A 124 3.84 4.19 8.39
C GLY A 124 3.71 2.72 7.95
N THR A 125 3.90 2.44 6.66
CA THR A 125 3.86 1.06 6.12
C THR A 125 4.99 0.21 6.70
N VAL A 126 6.22 0.73 6.73
CA VAL A 126 7.38 0.05 7.34
C VAL A 126 7.16 -0.18 8.83
N PHE A 127 6.64 0.81 9.54
CA PHE A 127 6.35 0.71 10.98
C PHE A 127 5.29 -0.37 11.26
N LEU A 128 4.20 -0.41 10.50
CA LEU A 128 3.20 -1.48 10.61
C LEU A 128 3.79 -2.86 10.31
N PHE A 129 4.67 -2.96 9.33
CA PHE A 129 5.36 -4.21 9.02
C PHE A 129 6.19 -4.70 10.22
N ILE A 130 7.01 -3.84 10.81
CA ILE A 130 7.83 -4.17 11.98
C ILE A 130 6.93 -4.56 13.15
N LEU A 131 5.88 -3.80 13.45
CA LEU A 131 4.94 -4.12 14.52
C LEU A 131 4.25 -5.46 14.30
N SER A 132 3.85 -5.76 13.07
CA SER A 132 3.22 -7.05 12.74
C SER A 132 4.15 -8.24 12.98
N LYS A 133 5.46 -8.04 12.89
CA LYS A 133 6.47 -9.07 13.19
C LYS A 133 6.77 -9.21 14.68
N THR A 134 6.79 -8.11 15.41
CA THR A 134 7.17 -8.12 16.83
C THR A 134 6.03 -8.53 17.76
N GLN A 135 4.78 -8.32 17.34
CA GLN A 135 3.59 -8.62 18.15
C GLN A 135 2.97 -10.00 17.82
N MET A 136 3.47 -10.65 16.84
CA MET A 136 3.05 -11.96 16.35
C MET A 136 4.22 -12.92 16.26
#